data_e3580b6fcb364b3f6898391bcc1f41bc
#
_entry.id   e3580b6fcb364b3f6898391bcc1f41bc
#
_cell.length_a   1.000
_cell.length_b   1.000
_cell.length_c   1.000
_cell.angle_alpha   90.00
_cell.angle_beta   90.00
_cell.angle_gamma   90.00
#
_symmetry.space_group_name_H-M   'P 1'
#
loop_
_entity.id
_entity.type
_entity.pdbx_description
1 polymer ?
#
loop_
_entity_poly.entity_id
_entity_poly.type
_entity_poly.pdbx_seq_one_letter_code
_entity_poly.pdbx_strand_id
1 'polypeptide(L)'
;MRAALAHFLSLTVSQRSAVILKDVLGHSLEEAAETMGVTVSATKALLVRGRARLREARPPEQVAIDERTRAELSRYAERFNARDWDGVRALVGEDCRLDLVSKSQRRGKAVGMYFSRYEKEEVSLRVAELDGELVLAAHVAGAARASYFIRLSWEGGSVQSIRDYRYVPYIGAEAELHET
;
A
#
# COMPACT_ATOMS: atom_id res chain seq x y z
N MET A 1 7.39 -1.55 11.45
CA MET A 1 8.63 -1.47 10.65
C MET A 1 9.69 -2.51 11.05
N ARG A 2 10.03 -2.70 12.34
CA ARG A 2 11.05 -3.69 12.78
C ARG A 2 10.65 -5.15 12.48
N ALA A 3 9.41 -5.54 12.69
CA ALA A 3 8.93 -6.90 12.43
C ALA A 3 9.00 -7.27 10.94
N ALA A 4 8.51 -6.38 10.05
CA ALA A 4 8.57 -6.60 8.60
C ALA A 4 10.01 -6.76 8.09
N LEU A 5 10.95 -5.97 8.63
CA LEU A 5 12.36 -6.10 8.29
C LEU A 5 12.95 -7.44 8.77
N ALA A 6 12.59 -7.89 9.98
CA ALA A 6 13.05 -9.18 10.52
C ALA A 6 12.56 -10.35 9.66
N HIS A 7 11.29 -10.33 9.21
CA HIS A 7 10.74 -11.35 8.30
C HIS A 7 11.44 -11.33 6.94
N PHE A 8 11.71 -10.13 6.41
CA PHE A 8 12.43 -10.00 5.16
C PHE A 8 13.88 -10.52 5.27
N LEU A 9 14.54 -10.32 6.42
CA LEU A 9 15.85 -10.85 6.71
C LEU A 9 15.87 -12.37 6.91
N SER A 10 14.72 -13.01 7.21
CA SER A 10 14.60 -14.46 7.30
C SER A 10 14.69 -15.17 5.94
N LEU A 11 14.47 -14.45 4.85
CA LEU A 11 14.64 -14.97 3.49
C LEU A 11 16.12 -15.23 3.20
N THR A 12 16.40 -16.27 2.39
CA THR A 12 17.76 -16.42 1.83
C THR A 12 18.08 -15.23 0.92
N VAL A 13 19.37 -14.97 0.69
CA VAL A 13 19.82 -13.88 -0.18
C VAL A 13 19.14 -13.96 -1.55
N SER A 14 19.13 -15.14 -2.17
CA SER A 14 18.53 -15.33 -3.49
C SER A 14 17.01 -15.13 -3.49
N GLN A 15 16.29 -15.57 -2.46
CA GLN A 15 14.86 -15.31 -2.31
C GLN A 15 14.58 -13.82 -2.15
N ARG A 16 15.39 -13.14 -1.34
CA ARG A 16 15.31 -11.71 -1.09
C ARG A 16 15.53 -10.91 -2.37
N SER A 17 16.59 -11.25 -3.12
CA SER A 17 16.88 -10.62 -4.41
C SER A 17 15.75 -10.80 -5.41
N ALA A 18 15.20 -12.01 -5.53
CA ALA A 18 14.09 -12.27 -6.44
C ALA A 18 12.84 -11.44 -6.08
N VAL A 19 12.49 -11.38 -4.78
CA VAL A 19 11.35 -10.57 -4.28
C VAL A 19 11.60 -9.07 -4.51
N ILE A 20 12.81 -8.57 -4.24
CA ILE A 20 13.12 -7.14 -4.48
C ILE A 20 13.00 -6.82 -5.98
N LEU A 21 13.65 -7.58 -6.83
CA LEU A 21 13.67 -7.30 -8.27
C LEU A 21 12.26 -7.36 -8.85
N LYS A 22 11.49 -8.40 -8.51
CA LYS A 22 10.15 -8.58 -9.08
C LYS A 22 9.08 -7.72 -8.43
N ASP A 23 8.99 -7.74 -7.08
CA ASP A 23 7.85 -7.21 -6.34
C ASP A 23 8.04 -5.76 -5.90
N VAL A 24 9.29 -5.29 -5.79
CA VAL A 24 9.61 -3.93 -5.39
C VAL A 24 10.02 -3.07 -6.58
N LEU A 25 10.90 -3.59 -7.45
CA LEU A 25 11.44 -2.85 -8.60
C LEU A 25 10.66 -3.08 -9.90
N GLY A 26 9.75 -4.07 -9.93
CA GLY A 26 8.85 -4.30 -11.06
C GLY A 26 9.50 -4.95 -12.29
N HIS A 27 10.70 -5.55 -12.13
CA HIS A 27 11.37 -6.26 -13.24
C HIS A 27 10.50 -7.39 -13.78
N SER A 28 10.65 -7.70 -15.08
CA SER A 28 10.14 -8.94 -15.64
C SER A 28 10.85 -10.15 -15.00
N LEU A 29 10.33 -11.35 -15.20
CA LEU A 29 11.02 -12.55 -14.71
C LEU A 29 12.34 -12.79 -15.43
N GLU A 30 12.39 -12.43 -16.70
CA GLU A 30 13.57 -12.49 -17.57
C GLU A 30 14.67 -11.54 -17.09
N GLU A 31 14.33 -10.26 -16.85
CA GLU A 31 15.26 -9.25 -16.32
C GLU A 31 15.75 -9.62 -14.91
N ALA A 32 14.87 -10.11 -14.04
CA ALA A 32 15.27 -10.57 -12.72
C ALA A 32 16.20 -11.78 -12.79
N ALA A 33 15.93 -12.74 -13.69
CA ALA A 33 16.78 -13.91 -13.91
C ALA A 33 18.18 -13.52 -14.42
N GLU A 34 18.24 -12.62 -15.38
CA GLU A 34 19.48 -12.07 -15.94
C GLU A 34 20.28 -11.35 -14.84
N THR A 35 19.64 -10.43 -14.09
CA THR A 35 20.28 -9.69 -12.99
C THR A 35 20.84 -10.60 -11.91
N MET A 36 20.16 -11.70 -11.62
CA MET A 36 20.57 -12.68 -10.61
C MET A 36 21.54 -13.73 -11.14
N GLY A 37 21.79 -13.81 -12.44
CA GLY A 37 22.62 -14.84 -13.04
C GLY A 37 22.06 -16.25 -12.93
N VAL A 38 20.72 -16.39 -12.95
CA VAL A 38 20.02 -17.68 -12.82
C VAL A 38 18.98 -17.86 -13.94
N THR A 39 18.39 -19.06 -14.07
CA THR A 39 17.34 -19.28 -15.05
C THR A 39 16.00 -18.67 -14.62
N VAL A 40 15.13 -18.37 -15.58
CA VAL A 40 13.75 -17.88 -15.30
C VAL A 40 12.97 -18.88 -14.44
N SER A 41 13.15 -20.17 -14.65
CA SER A 41 12.53 -21.22 -13.83
C SER A 41 13.03 -21.17 -12.38
N ALA A 42 14.33 -20.97 -12.17
CA ALA A 42 14.91 -20.81 -10.83
C ALA A 42 14.38 -19.55 -10.15
N THR A 43 14.28 -18.43 -10.87
CA THR A 43 13.71 -17.17 -10.37
C THR A 43 12.26 -17.34 -9.92
N LYS A 44 11.42 -18.01 -10.73
CA LYS A 44 10.03 -18.37 -10.34
C LYS A 44 9.99 -19.17 -9.04
N ALA A 45 10.84 -20.20 -8.94
CA ALA A 45 10.91 -21.04 -7.74
C ALA A 45 11.37 -20.26 -6.50
N LEU A 46 12.32 -19.33 -6.65
CA LEU A 46 12.79 -18.46 -5.57
C LEU A 46 11.68 -17.50 -5.10
N LEU A 47 10.93 -16.91 -6.03
CA LEU A 47 9.79 -16.05 -5.74
C LEU A 47 8.69 -16.80 -4.99
N VAL A 48 8.27 -17.97 -5.47
CA VAL A 48 7.24 -18.78 -4.82
C VAL A 48 7.64 -19.11 -3.38
N ARG A 49 8.87 -19.61 -3.16
CA ARG A 49 9.36 -19.93 -1.82
C ARG A 49 9.55 -18.69 -0.94
N GLY A 50 10.06 -17.59 -1.50
CA GLY A 50 10.24 -16.34 -0.77
C GLY A 50 8.92 -15.75 -0.29
N ARG A 51 7.94 -15.69 -1.18
CA ARG A 51 6.59 -15.21 -0.86
C ARG A 51 5.87 -16.11 0.15
N ALA A 52 5.99 -17.43 0.01
CA ALA A 52 5.44 -18.38 0.99
C ALA A 52 6.04 -18.14 2.37
N ARG A 53 7.36 -18.01 2.47
CA ARG A 53 8.04 -17.77 3.74
C ARG A 53 7.68 -16.42 4.37
N LEU A 54 7.46 -15.38 3.56
CA LEU A 54 6.97 -14.10 4.06
C LEU A 54 5.55 -14.18 4.62
N ARG A 55 4.68 -15.03 4.02
CA ARG A 55 3.33 -15.28 4.55
C ARG A 55 3.37 -16.08 5.86
N GLU A 56 4.19 -17.14 5.91
CA GLU A 56 4.34 -17.98 7.11
C GLU A 56 5.00 -17.25 8.29
N ALA A 57 5.91 -16.33 8.00
CA ALA A 57 6.65 -15.56 9.01
C ALA A 57 5.77 -14.46 9.66
N ARG A 58 4.54 -14.30 9.22
CA ARG A 58 3.57 -13.39 9.80
C ARG A 58 2.77 -14.14 10.86
N PRO A 59 2.97 -13.86 12.16
CA PRO A 59 1.98 -14.26 13.15
C PRO A 59 0.66 -13.58 12.77
N PRO A 60 -0.48 -14.22 12.95
CA PRO A 60 -1.73 -13.51 13.06
C PRO A 60 -1.68 -12.71 14.37
N GLU A 61 -0.87 -11.69 14.43
CA GLU A 61 -1.08 -10.65 15.40
C GLU A 61 -2.39 -10.02 14.94
N GLN A 62 -3.47 -10.46 15.56
CA GLN A 62 -4.65 -9.64 15.68
C GLN A 62 -4.17 -8.38 16.40
N VAL A 63 -3.62 -7.46 15.65
CA VAL A 63 -3.52 -6.07 16.07
C VAL A 63 -4.97 -5.73 16.36
N ALA A 64 -5.29 -5.59 17.65
CA ALA A 64 -6.62 -5.14 18.04
C ALA A 64 -6.88 -3.91 17.18
N ILE A 65 -7.87 -4.03 16.28
CA ILE A 65 -8.21 -2.96 15.35
C ILE A 65 -8.51 -1.76 16.24
N ASP A 66 -7.62 -0.77 16.20
CA ASP A 66 -7.79 0.42 17.03
C ASP A 66 -9.00 1.18 16.50
N GLU A 67 -10.09 1.19 17.29
CA GLU A 67 -11.33 1.87 16.96
C GLU A 67 -11.10 3.36 16.65
N ARG A 68 -10.08 3.96 17.23
CA ARG A 68 -9.68 5.32 16.91
C ARG A 68 -9.18 5.42 15.48
N THR A 69 -8.28 4.54 15.07
CA THR A 69 -7.76 4.48 13.69
C THR A 69 -8.89 4.21 12.70
N ARG A 70 -9.84 3.33 13.05
CA ARG A 70 -11.03 3.08 12.23
C ARG A 70 -11.86 4.35 12.06
N ALA A 71 -12.14 5.09 13.13
CA ALA A 71 -12.90 6.32 13.08
C ALA A 71 -12.18 7.41 12.27
N GLU A 72 -10.86 7.51 12.39
CA GLU A 72 -10.04 8.47 11.62
C GLU A 72 -10.08 8.14 10.11
N LEU A 73 -9.95 6.87 9.74
CA LEU A 73 -10.04 6.42 8.35
C LEU A 73 -11.46 6.61 7.77
N SER A 74 -12.50 6.29 8.56
CA SER A 74 -13.89 6.49 8.16
C SER A 74 -14.18 7.96 7.88
N ARG A 75 -13.78 8.86 8.79
CA ARG A 75 -13.92 10.31 8.61
C ARG A 75 -13.21 10.82 7.35
N TYR A 76 -12.03 10.28 7.06
CA TYR A 76 -11.31 10.63 5.83
C TYR A 76 -12.07 10.14 4.58
N ALA A 77 -12.50 8.87 4.59
CA ALA A 77 -13.24 8.28 3.47
C ALA A 77 -14.57 8.99 3.22
N GLU A 78 -15.33 9.34 4.25
CA GLU A 78 -16.59 10.09 4.16
C GLU A 78 -16.39 11.44 3.47
N ARG A 79 -15.41 12.24 3.91
CA ARG A 79 -15.10 13.53 3.28
C ARG A 79 -14.65 13.38 1.84
N PHE A 80 -13.77 12.41 1.58
CA PHE A 80 -13.28 12.11 0.24
C PHE A 80 -14.43 11.73 -0.70
N ASN A 81 -15.32 10.83 -0.26
CA ASN A 81 -16.48 10.38 -1.05
C ASN A 81 -17.51 11.49 -1.26
N ALA A 82 -17.67 12.39 -0.28
CA ALA A 82 -18.48 13.58 -0.40
C ALA A 82 -17.85 14.68 -1.29
N ARG A 83 -16.62 14.47 -1.79
CA ARG A 83 -15.85 15.47 -2.54
C ARG A 83 -15.56 16.75 -1.73
N ASP A 84 -15.59 16.65 -0.41
CA ASP A 84 -15.22 17.75 0.52
C ASP A 84 -13.68 17.87 0.56
N TRP A 85 -13.12 18.42 -0.52
CA TRP A 85 -11.65 18.51 -0.68
C TRP A 85 -11.01 19.44 0.35
N ASP A 86 -11.69 20.47 0.78
CA ASP A 86 -11.18 21.38 1.82
C ASP A 86 -11.19 20.68 3.17
N GLY A 87 -12.25 19.90 3.46
CA GLY A 87 -12.31 19.06 4.64
C GLY A 87 -11.24 17.96 4.65
N VAL A 88 -10.95 17.34 3.49
CA VAL A 88 -9.84 16.36 3.38
C VAL A 88 -8.49 17.03 3.59
N ARG A 89 -8.25 18.21 2.96
CA ARG A 89 -7.01 18.97 3.14
C ARG A 89 -6.80 19.38 4.60
N ALA A 90 -7.88 19.75 5.30
CA ALA A 90 -7.82 20.13 6.71
C ALA A 90 -7.42 18.96 7.65
N LEU A 91 -7.58 17.70 7.20
CA LEU A 91 -7.09 16.53 7.94
C LEU A 91 -5.60 16.27 7.74
N VAL A 92 -4.98 16.87 6.72
CA VAL A 92 -3.59 16.62 6.35
C VAL A 92 -2.67 17.58 7.10
N GLY A 93 -1.69 17.04 7.83
CA GLY A 93 -0.70 17.84 8.55
C GLY A 93 0.20 18.65 7.59
N GLU A 94 0.73 19.77 8.07
CA GLU A 94 1.58 20.66 7.27
C GLU A 94 2.83 19.96 6.72
N ASP A 95 3.42 19.05 7.48
CA ASP A 95 4.61 18.27 7.12
C ASP A 95 4.28 16.89 6.53
N CYS A 96 3.04 16.66 6.12
CA CYS A 96 2.60 15.38 5.60
C CYS A 96 3.50 14.91 4.45
N ARG A 97 3.83 13.61 4.50
CA ARG A 97 4.57 12.91 3.44
C ARG A 97 3.61 12.18 2.53
N LEU A 98 3.71 12.46 1.24
CA LEU A 98 3.02 11.69 0.21
C LEU A 98 4.03 10.81 -0.52
N ASP A 99 3.79 9.51 -0.50
CA ASP A 99 4.51 8.50 -1.26
C ASP A 99 3.55 7.88 -2.29
N LEU A 100 3.71 8.27 -3.55
CA LEU A 100 3.07 7.60 -4.68
C LEU A 100 3.98 6.43 -5.06
N VAL A 101 3.68 5.25 -4.53
CA VAL A 101 4.53 4.06 -4.64
C VAL A 101 4.91 3.81 -6.10
N SER A 102 6.19 3.61 -6.36
CA SER A 102 6.81 3.46 -7.70
C SER A 102 6.79 4.71 -8.59
N LYS A 103 6.37 5.88 -8.10
CA LYS A 103 6.28 7.08 -8.94
C LYS A 103 7.02 8.29 -8.38
N SER A 104 6.65 8.77 -7.21
CA SER A 104 7.22 9.99 -6.64
C SER A 104 6.93 10.15 -5.16
N GLN A 105 7.78 10.91 -4.49
CA GLN A 105 7.56 11.35 -3.11
C GLN A 105 7.43 12.88 -3.06
N ARG A 106 6.53 13.37 -2.20
CA ARG A 106 6.27 14.79 -2.00
C ARG A 106 6.08 15.09 -0.51
N ARG A 107 6.23 16.35 -0.13
CA ARG A 107 6.05 16.80 1.25
C ARG A 107 5.36 18.17 1.33
N GLY A 108 4.69 18.39 2.44
CA GLY A 108 4.10 19.69 2.79
C GLY A 108 3.10 20.18 1.74
N LYS A 109 3.19 21.44 1.36
CA LYS A 109 2.27 22.09 0.40
C LYS A 109 2.12 21.37 -0.92
N ALA A 110 3.12 20.59 -1.36
CA ALA A 110 3.06 19.81 -2.60
C ALA A 110 2.07 18.64 -2.53
N VAL A 111 1.64 18.23 -1.33
CA VAL A 111 0.60 17.20 -1.12
C VAL A 111 -0.77 17.73 -1.57
N GLY A 112 -1.03 19.02 -1.48
CA GLY A 112 -2.30 19.63 -1.92
C GLY A 112 -2.65 19.35 -3.39
N MET A 113 -1.64 19.28 -4.27
CA MET A 113 -1.84 18.94 -5.68
C MET A 113 -2.21 17.46 -5.93
N TYR A 114 -2.00 16.60 -4.97
CA TYR A 114 -2.40 15.20 -5.05
C TYR A 114 -3.92 15.06 -5.18
N PHE A 115 -4.68 15.84 -4.42
CA PHE A 115 -6.14 15.79 -4.42
C PHE A 115 -6.74 16.29 -5.74
N SER A 116 -6.10 17.24 -6.43
CA SER A 116 -6.58 17.76 -7.73
C SER A 116 -6.74 16.68 -8.80
N ARG A 117 -6.04 15.57 -8.67
CA ARG A 117 -6.22 14.43 -9.55
C ARG A 117 -7.53 13.70 -9.25
N TYR A 118 -7.84 13.47 -7.97
CA TYR A 118 -9.07 12.82 -7.54
C TYR A 118 -10.33 13.66 -7.81
N GLU A 119 -10.18 14.98 -7.94
CA GLU A 119 -11.28 15.87 -8.36
C GLU A 119 -11.85 15.49 -9.74
N LYS A 120 -11.00 14.91 -10.60
CA LYS A 120 -11.31 14.56 -11.99
C LYS A 120 -11.62 13.08 -12.20
N GLU A 121 -11.50 12.26 -11.18
CA GLU A 121 -11.64 10.80 -11.26
C GLU A 121 -12.81 10.33 -10.40
N GLU A 122 -13.55 9.36 -10.89
CA GLU A 122 -14.59 8.70 -10.10
C GLU A 122 -13.97 7.58 -9.28
N VAL A 123 -13.46 7.95 -8.11
CA VAL A 123 -12.93 7.02 -7.12
C VAL A 123 -13.69 7.17 -5.83
N SER A 124 -14.06 6.07 -5.20
CA SER A 124 -14.59 6.01 -3.83
C SER A 124 -13.65 5.24 -2.92
N LEU A 125 -13.66 5.57 -1.64
CA LEU A 125 -12.85 4.94 -0.61
C LEU A 125 -13.74 4.21 0.41
N ARG A 126 -13.30 3.03 0.83
CA ARG A 126 -13.90 2.27 1.94
C ARG A 126 -12.82 1.83 2.89
N VAL A 127 -13.16 1.75 4.18
CA VAL A 127 -12.25 1.17 5.16
C VAL A 127 -12.20 -0.34 4.92
N ALA A 128 -11.00 -0.87 4.88
CA ALA A 128 -10.75 -2.30 4.71
C ALA A 128 -9.59 -2.74 5.61
N GLU A 129 -9.53 -4.02 5.87
CA GLU A 129 -8.39 -4.65 6.52
C GLU A 129 -7.50 -5.30 5.45
N LEU A 130 -6.22 -5.01 5.53
CA LEU A 130 -5.17 -5.63 4.73
C LEU A 130 -4.08 -6.12 5.65
N ASP A 131 -3.93 -7.42 5.74
CA ASP A 131 -2.86 -8.00 6.52
C ASP A 131 -2.88 -7.59 8.01
N GLY A 132 -4.06 -7.43 8.63
CA GLY A 132 -4.22 -7.02 10.03
C GLY A 132 -4.03 -5.52 10.27
N GLU A 133 -3.87 -4.71 9.22
CA GLU A 133 -3.82 -3.25 9.30
C GLU A 133 -5.03 -2.64 8.61
N LEU A 134 -5.59 -1.56 9.17
CA LEU A 134 -6.64 -0.81 8.52
C LEU A 134 -6.07 0.07 7.39
N VAL A 135 -6.71 -0.01 6.22
CA VAL A 135 -6.37 0.74 5.03
C VAL A 135 -7.61 1.32 4.38
N LEU A 136 -7.44 2.20 3.41
CA LEU A 136 -8.52 2.64 2.53
C LEU A 136 -8.44 1.86 1.20
N ALA A 137 -9.44 1.04 0.94
CA ALA A 137 -9.64 0.38 -0.34
C ALA A 137 -10.22 1.41 -1.34
N ALA A 138 -9.58 1.57 -2.49
CA ALA A 138 -9.96 2.52 -3.51
C ALA A 138 -10.67 1.81 -4.67
N HIS A 139 -11.90 2.21 -4.95
CA HIS A 139 -12.75 1.70 -6.03
C HIS A 139 -12.82 2.74 -7.15
N VAL A 140 -12.28 2.40 -8.30
CA VAL A 140 -12.47 3.19 -9.53
C VAL A 140 -13.83 2.87 -10.10
N ALA A 141 -14.52 3.85 -10.69
CA ALA A 141 -15.86 3.67 -11.28
C ALA A 141 -15.94 2.42 -12.16
N GLY A 142 -16.96 1.60 -11.93
CA GLY A 142 -17.21 0.35 -12.66
C GLY A 142 -16.39 -0.85 -12.19
N ALA A 143 -15.46 -0.70 -11.25
CA ALA A 143 -14.70 -1.83 -10.70
C ALA A 143 -15.51 -2.59 -9.64
N ALA A 144 -15.63 -3.92 -9.81
CA ALA A 144 -16.33 -4.78 -8.85
C ALA A 144 -15.51 -5.04 -7.56
N ARG A 145 -14.20 -4.80 -7.60
CA ARG A 145 -13.26 -4.95 -6.49
C ARG A 145 -12.43 -3.69 -6.32
N ALA A 146 -11.81 -3.54 -5.16
CA ALA A 146 -10.84 -2.48 -4.96
C ALA A 146 -9.74 -2.53 -6.03
N SER A 147 -9.45 -1.39 -6.65
CA SER A 147 -8.45 -1.27 -7.70
C SER A 147 -7.04 -1.11 -7.11
N TYR A 148 -6.94 -0.50 -5.95
CA TYR A 148 -5.72 -0.30 -5.17
C TYR A 148 -6.10 0.09 -3.74
N PHE A 149 -5.12 0.33 -2.90
CA PHE A 149 -5.34 0.80 -1.53
C PHE A 149 -4.43 1.97 -1.18
N ILE A 150 -4.81 2.69 -0.12
CA ILE A 150 -4.07 3.82 0.43
C ILE A 150 -3.86 3.57 1.92
N ARG A 151 -2.62 3.70 2.38
CA ARG A 151 -2.28 3.70 3.81
C ARG A 151 -2.12 5.11 4.31
N LEU A 152 -2.73 5.40 5.45
CA LEU A 152 -2.58 6.67 6.16
C LEU A 152 -1.92 6.41 7.51
N SER A 153 -1.03 7.30 7.93
CA SER A 153 -0.58 7.34 9.32
C SER A 153 -1.06 8.65 9.96
N TRP A 154 -1.46 8.55 11.21
CA TRP A 154 -2.04 9.64 11.97
C TRP A 154 -1.18 9.98 13.19
N GLU A 155 -1.10 11.26 13.52
CA GLU A 155 -0.54 11.76 14.77
C GLU A 155 -1.27 13.04 15.17
N GLY A 156 -1.71 13.09 16.43
CA GLY A 156 -2.43 14.27 16.94
C GLY A 156 -3.74 14.59 16.19
N GLY A 157 -4.39 13.60 15.56
CA GLY A 157 -5.63 13.79 14.79
C GLY A 157 -5.43 14.30 13.36
N SER A 158 -4.18 14.41 12.90
CA SER A 158 -3.82 14.82 11.54
C SER A 158 -3.07 13.71 10.80
N VAL A 159 -3.28 13.65 9.48
CA VAL A 159 -2.58 12.70 8.59
C VAL A 159 -1.14 13.15 8.42
N GLN A 160 -0.18 12.33 8.83
CA GLN A 160 1.26 12.57 8.73
C GLN A 160 1.89 11.92 7.50
N SER A 161 1.31 10.83 7.02
CA SER A 161 1.74 10.24 5.76
C SER A 161 0.59 9.61 4.99
N ILE A 162 0.72 9.70 3.67
CA ILE A 162 -0.17 9.07 2.68
C ILE A 162 0.72 8.19 1.81
N ARG A 163 0.46 6.86 1.78
CA ARG A 163 1.09 5.95 0.82
C ARG A 163 0.01 5.42 -0.11
N ASP A 164 0.07 5.86 -1.37
CA ASP A 164 -0.90 5.53 -2.40
C ASP A 164 -0.31 4.49 -3.36
N TYR A 165 -0.95 3.32 -3.44
CA TYR A 165 -0.52 2.17 -4.24
C TYR A 165 -1.15 2.12 -5.64
N ARG A 166 -1.76 3.20 -6.10
CA ARG A 166 -2.43 3.27 -7.41
C ARG A 166 -1.56 2.95 -8.62
N TYR A 167 -0.24 3.13 -8.52
CA TYR A 167 0.71 2.87 -9.60
C TYR A 167 1.35 1.48 -9.55
N VAL A 168 0.91 0.65 -8.63
CA VAL A 168 1.35 -0.73 -8.46
C VAL A 168 0.15 -1.69 -8.35
N PRO A 169 -0.68 -1.76 -9.40
CA PRO A 169 -1.97 -2.47 -9.36
C PRO A 169 -1.82 -3.96 -9.05
N TYR A 170 -0.67 -4.57 -9.36
CA TYR A 170 -0.39 -5.96 -9.03
C TYR A 170 -0.34 -6.21 -7.51
N ILE A 171 0.05 -5.24 -6.70
CA ILE A 171 0.00 -5.36 -5.23
C ILE A 171 -1.46 -5.37 -4.76
N GLY A 172 -2.32 -4.53 -5.35
CA GLY A 172 -3.75 -4.50 -5.04
C GLY A 172 -4.48 -5.77 -5.50
N ALA A 173 -4.10 -6.33 -6.64
CA ALA A 173 -4.72 -7.56 -7.18
C ALA A 173 -4.37 -8.81 -6.36
N GLU A 174 -3.20 -8.86 -5.72
CA GLU A 174 -2.75 -9.96 -4.85
C GLU A 174 -3.12 -9.73 -3.36
N ALA A 175 -3.63 -8.55 -3.02
CA ALA A 175 -4.00 -8.18 -1.66
C ALA A 175 -5.35 -8.78 -1.28
N GLU A 176 -5.41 -9.53 -0.18
CA GLU A 176 -6.66 -9.96 0.41
C GLU A 176 -7.25 -8.81 1.25
N LEU A 177 -7.99 -7.93 0.59
CA LEU A 177 -8.69 -6.82 1.25
C LEU A 177 -10.03 -7.31 1.79
N HIS A 178 -10.22 -7.18 3.10
CA HIS A 178 -11.49 -7.45 3.77
C HIS A 178 -12.18 -6.11 4.06
N GLU A 179 -13.16 -5.76 3.23
CA GLU A 179 -13.97 -4.56 3.44
C GLU A 179 -14.93 -4.79 4.63
N THR A 180 -15.04 -3.79 5.50
CA THR A 180 -15.86 -3.83 6.72
C THR A 180 -16.95 -2.77 6.68
#